data_f7da5c9c5bc769e88d12067681804ae8
#
_entry.id   f7da5c9c5bc769e88d12067681804ae8
#
_cell.length_a   1.000
_cell.length_b   1.000
_cell.length_c   1.000
_cell.angle_alpha   90.00
_cell.angle_beta   90.00
_cell.angle_gamma   90.00
#
_symmetry.space_group_name_H-M   'P 1'
#
loop_
_entity.id
_entity.type
_entity.pdbx_description
1 polymer ?
#
loop_
_entity_poly.entity_id
_entity_poly.type
_entity_poly.pdbx_seq_one_letter_code
_entity_poly.pdbx_strand_id
1 'polypeptide(L)'
;KSPGAFSERVSELLFGEEIIIYEISREWAWGQSRTDGYVGYVSMGHISKELQENTHEVTALRAFVFKKPDLKAPIITCLSMTSQVNITDSKGSFVFVEGLGWIFEKSVRPIGGIDTDLVLVAQRYTGTPYLWGGRSSFGIDCSGLVQLSLRRVGVLCPRDTDQQASSVGF
;
A
#
# COMPACT_ATOMS: atom_id res chain seq x y z
N LYS A 1 -2.83 2.76 -22.93
CA LYS A 1 -2.95 4.18 -22.56
C LYS A 1 -1.55 4.76 -22.46
N SER A 2 -1.33 6.03 -22.81
CA SER A 2 -0.03 6.70 -22.76
C SER A 2 0.25 7.23 -21.34
N PRO A 3 1.52 7.27 -20.88
CA PRO A 3 1.87 7.86 -19.59
C PRO A 3 1.73 9.37 -19.62
N GLY A 4 1.34 9.98 -18.48
CA GLY A 4 1.25 11.43 -18.35
C GLY A 4 0.61 11.84 -17.03
N ALA A 5 0.95 13.05 -16.55
CA ALA A 5 0.42 13.58 -15.30
C ALA A 5 -1.11 13.80 -15.32
N PHE A 6 -1.70 13.92 -16.50
CA PHE A 6 -3.16 14.07 -16.69
C PHE A 6 -3.84 12.81 -17.20
N SER A 7 -3.12 11.67 -17.23
CA SER A 7 -3.71 10.40 -17.61
C SER A 7 -4.63 9.90 -16.51
N GLU A 8 -5.65 9.14 -16.93
CA GLU A 8 -6.55 8.46 -15.99
C GLU A 8 -5.74 7.54 -15.05
N ARG A 9 -5.95 7.70 -13.76
CA ARG A 9 -5.46 6.76 -12.76
C ARG A 9 -6.31 5.49 -12.85
N VAL A 10 -5.67 4.35 -12.90
CA VAL A 10 -6.36 3.05 -12.96
C VAL A 10 -6.04 2.18 -11.74
N SER A 11 -4.91 2.45 -11.06
CA SER A 11 -4.51 1.77 -9.82
C SER A 11 -3.47 2.61 -9.07
N GLU A 12 -3.08 2.16 -7.88
CA GLU A 12 -1.99 2.68 -7.07
C GLU A 12 -1.06 1.54 -6.63
N LEU A 13 0.22 1.85 -6.43
CA LEU A 13 1.14 1.06 -5.63
C LEU A 13 1.22 1.66 -4.23
N LEU A 14 1.12 0.84 -3.20
CA LEU A 14 1.34 1.25 -1.83
C LEU A 14 2.84 1.21 -1.49
N PHE A 15 3.24 1.94 -0.47
CA PHE A 15 4.63 1.93 -0.01
C PHE A 15 5.10 0.50 0.28
N GLY A 16 6.27 0.15 -0.24
CA GLY A 16 6.88 -1.18 -0.11
C GLY A 16 6.33 -2.24 -1.07
N GLU A 17 5.32 -1.94 -1.91
CA GLU A 17 4.92 -2.86 -2.97
C GLU A 17 5.95 -2.86 -4.10
N GLU A 18 6.18 -4.04 -4.66
CA GLU A 18 7.16 -4.24 -5.71
C GLU A 18 6.52 -4.19 -7.10
N ILE A 19 7.27 -3.68 -8.07
CA ILE A 19 6.90 -3.65 -9.48
C ILE A 19 8.03 -4.21 -10.34
N ILE A 20 7.69 -5.09 -11.27
CA ILE A 20 8.59 -5.54 -12.33
C ILE A 20 8.53 -4.51 -13.45
N ILE A 21 9.67 -3.91 -13.79
CA ILE A 21 9.75 -2.90 -14.84
C ILE A 21 10.18 -3.58 -16.15
N TYR A 22 9.38 -3.40 -17.20
CA TYR A 22 9.64 -3.92 -18.54
C TYR A 22 10.26 -2.86 -19.46
N GLU A 23 9.85 -1.60 -19.29
CA GLU A 23 10.31 -0.50 -20.14
C GLU A 23 10.37 0.80 -19.33
N ILE A 24 11.37 1.63 -19.61
CA ILE A 24 11.49 2.99 -19.06
C ILE A 24 11.47 3.96 -20.21
N SER A 25 10.55 4.93 -20.16
CA SER A 25 10.44 6.02 -21.12
C SER A 25 10.37 7.34 -20.37
N ARG A 26 11.46 8.10 -20.41
CA ARG A 26 11.60 9.39 -19.71
C ARG A 26 11.38 9.22 -18.19
N GLU A 27 10.35 9.87 -17.66
CA GLU A 27 9.99 9.87 -16.24
C GLU A 27 8.99 8.77 -15.85
N TRP A 28 8.67 7.86 -16.78
CA TRP A 28 7.68 6.80 -16.59
C TRP A 28 8.29 5.43 -16.83
N ALA A 29 7.87 4.47 -16.02
CA ALA A 29 8.14 3.06 -16.23
C ALA A 29 6.85 2.32 -16.55
N TRP A 30 6.89 1.45 -17.56
CA TRP A 30 5.86 0.44 -17.82
C TRP A 30 6.22 -0.81 -17.05
N GLY A 31 5.32 -1.30 -16.23
CA GLY A 31 5.61 -2.44 -15.38
C GLY A 31 4.37 -3.17 -14.89
N GLN A 32 4.64 -4.21 -14.10
CA GLN A 32 3.63 -5.08 -13.51
C GLN A 32 3.82 -5.16 -11.99
N SER A 33 2.79 -4.85 -11.24
CA SER A 33 2.73 -5.04 -9.80
C SER A 33 2.92 -6.52 -9.44
N ARG A 34 3.81 -6.82 -8.50
CA ARG A 34 3.98 -8.19 -8.00
C ARG A 34 2.85 -8.62 -7.06
N THR A 35 2.12 -7.66 -6.50
CA THR A 35 1.05 -7.93 -5.54
C THR A 35 -0.18 -8.53 -6.18
N ASP A 36 -0.58 -8.03 -7.35
CA ASP A 36 -1.85 -8.39 -8.00
C ASP A 36 -1.73 -8.62 -9.52
N GLY A 37 -0.51 -8.50 -10.07
CA GLY A 37 -0.26 -8.68 -11.49
C GLY A 37 -0.74 -7.52 -12.37
N TYR A 38 -1.24 -6.42 -11.78
CA TYR A 38 -1.75 -5.28 -12.54
C TYR A 38 -0.65 -4.60 -13.34
N VAL A 39 -0.93 -4.26 -14.59
CA VAL A 39 0.05 -3.63 -15.49
C VAL A 39 -0.30 -2.16 -15.71
N GLY A 40 0.71 -1.32 -15.73
CA GLY A 40 0.49 0.11 -15.91
C GLY A 40 1.78 0.92 -15.95
N TYR A 41 1.60 2.22 -16.20
CA TYR A 41 2.68 3.19 -16.09
C TYR A 41 2.75 3.75 -14.67
N VAL A 42 3.97 3.86 -14.15
CA VAL A 42 4.26 4.46 -12.84
C VAL A 42 5.36 5.50 -13.01
N SER A 43 5.29 6.59 -12.25
CA SER A 43 6.32 7.63 -12.25
C SER A 43 7.61 7.12 -11.59
N MET A 44 8.74 7.28 -12.28
CA MET A 44 10.07 6.91 -11.77
C MET A 44 10.47 7.67 -10.51
N GLY A 45 9.91 8.85 -10.27
CA GLY A 45 10.15 9.63 -9.05
C GLY A 45 9.60 8.98 -7.77
N HIS A 46 8.75 7.96 -7.90
CA HIS A 46 8.14 7.24 -6.77
C HIS A 46 8.65 5.78 -6.63
N ILE A 47 9.67 5.40 -7.40
CA ILE A 47 10.23 4.04 -7.39
C ILE A 47 11.66 4.08 -6.89
N SER A 48 11.99 3.20 -5.94
CA SER A 48 13.37 2.85 -5.61
C SER A 48 13.85 1.71 -6.50
N LYS A 49 15.13 1.72 -6.87
CA LYS A 49 15.79 0.61 -7.55
C LYS A 49 16.28 -0.47 -6.58
N GLU A 50 16.33 -0.14 -5.30
CA GLU A 50 16.78 -1.05 -4.25
C GLU A 50 15.57 -1.83 -3.76
N LEU A 51 15.66 -3.16 -3.86
CA LEU A 51 14.71 -4.06 -3.23
C LEU A 51 15.04 -4.13 -1.74
N GLN A 52 14.05 -3.84 -0.91
CA GLN A 52 14.13 -4.05 0.53
C GLN A 52 13.34 -5.30 0.91
N GLU A 53 13.90 -6.11 1.79
CA GLU A 53 13.15 -7.23 2.37
C GLU A 53 12.18 -6.68 3.41
N ASN A 54 10.92 -6.53 3.03
CA ASN A 54 9.90 -6.07 3.96
C ASN A 54 9.62 -7.12 5.03
N THR A 55 9.67 -6.72 6.28
CA THR A 55 9.45 -7.59 7.46
C THR A 55 8.06 -7.41 8.07
N HIS A 56 7.46 -6.24 7.90
CA HIS A 56 6.19 -5.86 8.52
C HIS A 56 5.25 -5.20 7.52
N GLU A 57 3.97 -5.21 7.87
CA GLU A 57 2.93 -4.44 7.18
C GLU A 57 2.21 -3.48 8.14
N VAL A 58 1.75 -2.37 7.61
CA VAL A 58 0.95 -1.38 8.34
C VAL A 58 -0.46 -1.93 8.56
N THR A 59 -0.90 -1.96 9.82
CA THR A 59 -2.22 -2.44 10.23
C THR A 59 -3.19 -1.31 10.56
N ALA A 60 -2.69 -0.16 11.01
CA ALA A 60 -3.51 1.03 11.20
C ALA A 60 -4.00 1.57 9.85
N LEU A 61 -5.22 2.14 9.82
CA LEU A 61 -5.75 2.74 8.59
C LEU A 61 -4.77 3.77 8.01
N ARG A 62 -4.17 4.61 8.89
CA ARG A 62 -3.12 5.57 8.59
C ARG A 62 -2.10 5.54 9.71
N ALA A 63 -0.82 5.50 9.35
CA ALA A 63 0.27 5.46 10.31
C ALA A 63 1.29 6.55 10.00
N PHE A 64 1.45 7.51 10.91
CA PHE A 64 2.45 8.57 10.76
C PHE A 64 3.86 8.02 10.98
N VAL A 65 4.78 8.49 10.13
CA VAL A 65 6.21 8.26 10.27
C VAL A 65 6.87 9.53 10.77
N PHE A 66 7.62 9.41 11.85
CA PHE A 66 8.24 10.53 12.56
C PHE A 66 9.75 10.56 12.34
N LYS A 67 10.35 11.74 12.40
CA LYS A 67 11.80 11.91 12.31
C LYS A 67 12.57 11.33 13.50
N LYS A 68 11.92 11.23 14.67
CA LYS A 68 12.45 10.66 15.93
C LYS A 68 11.37 9.82 16.61
N PRO A 69 11.73 8.88 17.51
CA PRO A 69 10.77 8.06 18.25
C PRO A 69 10.07 8.88 19.36
N ASP A 70 9.32 9.87 18.94
CA ASP A 70 8.59 10.81 19.80
C ASP A 70 7.37 11.34 19.04
N LEU A 71 6.17 11.29 19.68
CA LEU A 71 4.91 11.81 19.11
C LEU A 71 4.93 13.31 18.80
N LYS A 72 5.85 14.06 19.43
CA LYS A 72 6.03 15.50 19.19
C LYS A 72 7.06 15.80 18.08
N ALA A 73 7.71 14.75 17.54
CA ALA A 73 8.68 14.92 16.47
C ALA A 73 7.98 15.31 15.15
N PRO A 74 8.71 15.99 14.25
CA PRO A 74 8.18 16.27 12.91
C PRO A 74 7.76 14.99 12.17
N ILE A 75 6.60 15.05 11.51
CA ILE A 75 6.10 13.99 10.65
C ILE A 75 6.84 14.06 9.31
N ILE A 76 7.31 12.94 8.84
CA ILE A 76 7.95 12.77 7.52
C ILE A 76 6.89 12.46 6.46
N THR A 77 6.03 11.46 6.75
CA THR A 77 4.98 10.98 5.87
C THR A 77 3.90 10.25 6.65
N CYS A 78 2.87 9.79 5.94
CA CYS A 78 1.82 8.93 6.49
C CYS A 78 1.62 7.74 5.56
N LEU A 79 1.75 6.53 6.10
CA LEU A 79 1.56 5.28 5.37
C LEU A 79 0.11 4.79 5.51
N SER A 80 -0.42 4.23 4.43
CA SER A 80 -1.74 3.59 4.40
C SER A 80 -1.68 2.17 4.95
N MET A 81 -2.80 1.67 5.44
CA MET A 81 -2.97 0.25 5.76
C MET A 81 -2.54 -0.62 4.56
N THR A 82 -1.92 -1.75 4.83
CA THR A 82 -1.30 -2.70 3.90
C THR A 82 0.00 -2.25 3.23
N SER A 83 0.50 -1.02 3.49
CA SER A 83 1.89 -0.66 3.15
C SER A 83 2.86 -1.63 3.82
N GLN A 84 3.93 -1.98 3.13
CA GLN A 84 4.96 -2.89 3.62
C GLN A 84 6.23 -2.12 3.99
N VAL A 85 6.87 -2.53 5.08
CA VAL A 85 8.03 -1.82 5.62
C VAL A 85 9.08 -2.80 6.14
N ASN A 86 10.35 -2.41 6.06
CA ASN A 86 11.43 -3.11 6.73
C ASN A 86 11.69 -2.45 8.10
N ILE A 87 11.52 -3.21 9.18
CA ILE A 87 11.80 -2.76 10.55
C ILE A 87 13.17 -3.26 10.96
N THR A 88 14.06 -2.35 11.34
CA THR A 88 15.46 -2.64 11.68
C THR A 88 15.88 -2.24 13.08
N ASP A 89 15.08 -1.43 13.80
CA ASP A 89 15.38 -1.00 15.16
C ASP A 89 14.09 -0.72 15.94
N SER A 90 14.19 -0.62 17.27
CA SER A 90 13.07 -0.29 18.16
C SER A 90 13.51 0.62 19.31
N LYS A 91 12.63 1.54 19.69
CA LYS A 91 12.87 2.42 20.84
C LYS A 91 11.57 2.82 21.52
N GLY A 92 11.37 2.34 22.74
CA GLY A 92 10.14 2.54 23.49
C GLY A 92 8.93 1.94 22.77
N SER A 93 7.95 2.77 22.41
CA SER A 93 6.75 2.37 21.65
C SER A 93 6.88 2.58 20.15
N PHE A 94 8.09 2.82 19.64
CA PHE A 94 8.35 3.06 18.22
C PHE A 94 9.29 2.01 17.65
N VAL A 95 9.09 1.71 16.36
CA VAL A 95 9.99 0.90 15.56
C VAL A 95 10.51 1.73 14.37
N PHE A 96 11.74 1.45 13.94
CA PHE A 96 12.39 2.19 12.86
C PHE A 96 12.15 1.50 11.52
N VAL A 97 11.56 2.25 10.60
CA VAL A 97 11.41 1.85 9.19
C VAL A 97 12.68 2.28 8.47
N GLU A 98 13.41 1.30 7.93
CA GLU A 98 14.65 1.51 7.22
C GLU A 98 14.49 2.51 6.07
N GLY A 99 15.42 3.48 5.99
CA GLY A 99 15.39 4.52 4.97
C GLY A 99 14.27 5.56 5.10
N LEU A 100 13.41 5.47 6.13
CA LEU A 100 12.25 6.36 6.24
C LEU A 100 12.16 7.09 7.60
N GLY A 101 12.04 6.35 8.72
CA GLY A 101 11.89 6.95 10.04
C GLY A 101 11.14 6.08 11.03
N TRP A 102 10.61 6.69 12.09
CA TRP A 102 10.00 6.01 13.21
C TRP A 102 8.49 5.93 13.08
N ILE A 103 7.92 4.75 13.25
CA ILE A 103 6.48 4.49 13.27
C ILE A 103 6.07 3.92 14.63
N PHE A 104 4.84 4.17 15.06
CA PHE A 104 4.33 3.59 16.30
C PHE A 104 4.18 2.07 16.16
N GLU A 105 4.78 1.31 17.07
CA GLU A 105 4.86 -0.16 17.01
C GLU A 105 3.49 -0.83 16.81
N LYS A 106 2.44 -0.34 17.51
CA LYS A 106 1.08 -0.89 17.38
C LYS A 106 0.41 -0.63 16.01
N SER A 107 1.04 0.17 15.15
CA SER A 107 0.55 0.45 13.81
C SER A 107 1.03 -0.55 12.76
N VAL A 108 1.90 -1.48 13.15
CA VAL A 108 2.48 -2.49 12.25
C VAL A 108 2.38 -3.88 12.87
N ARG A 109 2.48 -4.91 12.04
CA ARG A 109 2.64 -6.31 12.46
C ARG A 109 3.60 -7.04 11.50
N PRO A 110 4.22 -8.14 11.91
CA PRO A 110 4.97 -9.00 11.00
C PRO A 110 4.12 -9.42 9.79
N ILE A 111 4.76 -9.53 8.61
CA ILE A 111 4.13 -10.06 7.39
C ILE A 111 3.65 -11.50 7.64
N GLY A 112 2.51 -11.85 7.03
CA GLY A 112 1.87 -13.16 7.20
C GLY A 112 0.80 -13.20 8.29
N GLY A 113 0.68 -12.15 9.11
CA GLY A 113 -0.48 -12.00 9.98
C GLY A 113 -1.74 -11.71 9.17
N ILE A 114 -2.88 -12.29 9.57
CA ILE A 114 -4.19 -12.06 8.93
C ILE A 114 -5.21 -11.54 9.92
N ASP A 115 -6.14 -10.72 9.45
CA ASP A 115 -7.34 -10.37 10.20
C ASP A 115 -8.37 -11.49 10.07
N THR A 116 -9.23 -11.65 11.07
CA THR A 116 -10.22 -12.76 11.11
C THR A 116 -11.60 -12.36 10.60
N ASP A 117 -11.84 -11.07 10.41
CA ASP A 117 -13.15 -10.54 10.03
C ASP A 117 -13.03 -9.52 8.89
N LEU A 118 -13.49 -9.92 7.70
CA LEU A 118 -13.49 -9.12 6.49
C LEU A 118 -14.34 -7.85 6.64
N VAL A 119 -15.48 -7.94 7.32
CA VAL A 119 -16.41 -6.82 7.48
C VAL A 119 -15.79 -5.76 8.39
N LEU A 120 -15.17 -6.17 9.48
CA LEU A 120 -14.45 -5.25 10.36
C LEU A 120 -13.27 -4.58 9.66
N VAL A 121 -12.57 -5.29 8.77
CA VAL A 121 -11.52 -4.68 7.95
C VAL A 121 -12.10 -3.62 7.01
N ALA A 122 -13.16 -3.95 6.27
CA ALA A 122 -13.80 -3.02 5.34
C ALA A 122 -14.33 -1.77 6.07
N GLN A 123 -14.91 -1.93 7.25
CA GLN A 123 -15.41 -0.82 8.08
C GLN A 123 -14.32 0.16 8.50
N ARG A 124 -13.04 -0.26 8.61
CA ARG A 124 -11.93 0.66 8.90
C ARG A 124 -11.78 1.75 7.83
N TYR A 125 -12.19 1.49 6.59
CA TYR A 125 -12.16 2.47 5.50
C TYR A 125 -13.34 3.45 5.51
N THR A 126 -14.28 3.34 6.45
CA THR A 126 -15.41 4.28 6.58
C THR A 126 -14.88 5.71 6.68
N GLY A 127 -15.43 6.61 5.87
CA GLY A 127 -14.98 8.01 5.78
C GLY A 127 -13.77 8.24 4.86
N THR A 128 -13.20 7.19 4.26
CA THR A 128 -12.22 7.37 3.18
C THR A 128 -12.94 7.88 1.93
N PRO A 129 -12.48 8.98 1.29
CA PRO A 129 -13.13 9.51 0.11
C PRO A 129 -13.03 8.53 -1.07
N TYR A 130 -14.07 8.55 -1.93
CA TYR A 130 -14.02 7.81 -3.18
C TYR A 130 -12.98 8.46 -4.12
N LEU A 131 -12.11 7.63 -4.67
CA LEU A 131 -11.10 8.05 -5.64
C LEU A 131 -10.96 6.98 -6.71
N TRP A 132 -11.28 7.30 -7.94
CA TRP A 132 -11.09 6.38 -9.06
C TRP A 132 -9.64 5.90 -9.18
N GLY A 133 -9.44 4.58 -9.28
CA GLY A 133 -8.11 3.96 -9.26
C GLY A 133 -7.41 3.95 -7.90
N GLY A 134 -8.07 4.46 -6.84
CA GLY A 134 -7.50 4.52 -5.50
C GLY A 134 -7.48 3.16 -4.79
N ARG A 135 -6.38 2.89 -4.06
CA ARG A 135 -6.15 1.71 -3.22
C ARG A 135 -5.57 2.08 -1.86
N SER A 136 -5.87 3.26 -1.35
CA SER A 136 -5.27 3.71 -0.09
C SER A 136 -6.32 4.28 0.87
N SER A 137 -5.92 4.49 2.12
CA SER A 137 -6.73 5.18 3.12
C SER A 137 -6.90 6.69 2.83
N PHE A 138 -6.23 7.20 1.81
CA PHE A 138 -6.35 8.60 1.37
C PHE A 138 -7.39 8.76 0.25
N GLY A 139 -7.72 7.67 -0.43
CA GLY A 139 -8.73 7.59 -1.45
C GLY A 139 -8.84 6.16 -1.97
N ILE A 140 -10.06 5.66 -2.11
CA ILE A 140 -10.31 4.27 -2.47
C ILE A 140 -11.52 4.16 -3.40
N ASP A 141 -11.45 3.28 -4.40
CA ASP A 141 -12.61 2.91 -5.21
C ASP A 141 -13.27 1.60 -4.74
N CYS A 142 -14.35 1.21 -5.40
CA CYS A 142 -15.14 0.03 -5.02
C CYS A 142 -14.31 -1.26 -5.04
N SER A 143 -13.57 -1.51 -6.11
CA SER A 143 -12.75 -2.72 -6.25
C SER A 143 -11.49 -2.67 -5.38
N GLY A 144 -10.92 -1.49 -5.15
CA GLY A 144 -9.82 -1.28 -4.20
C GLY A 144 -10.22 -1.61 -2.76
N LEU A 145 -11.43 -1.23 -2.34
CA LEU A 145 -11.97 -1.59 -1.02
C LEU A 145 -12.09 -3.11 -0.87
N VAL A 146 -12.66 -3.78 -1.85
CA VAL A 146 -12.79 -5.26 -1.85
C VAL A 146 -11.41 -5.91 -1.82
N GLN A 147 -10.50 -5.49 -2.73
CA GLN A 147 -9.16 -6.04 -2.84
C GLN A 147 -8.36 -5.94 -1.54
N LEU A 148 -8.29 -4.73 -0.94
CA LEU A 148 -7.52 -4.52 0.28
C LEU A 148 -8.15 -5.22 1.49
N SER A 149 -9.47 -5.29 1.55
CA SER A 149 -10.15 -6.00 2.64
C SER A 149 -9.90 -7.51 2.58
N LEU A 150 -9.99 -8.10 1.40
CA LEU A 150 -9.70 -9.52 1.17
C LEU A 150 -8.22 -9.85 1.43
N ARG A 151 -7.30 -8.99 0.97
CA ARG A 151 -5.87 -9.15 1.26
C ARG A 151 -5.57 -9.23 2.76
N ARG A 152 -6.26 -8.44 3.57
CA ARG A 152 -6.09 -8.43 5.04
C ARG A 152 -6.53 -9.72 5.72
N VAL A 153 -7.43 -10.47 5.11
CA VAL A 153 -7.87 -11.81 5.59
C VAL A 153 -7.18 -12.94 4.84
N GLY A 154 -6.10 -12.64 4.10
CA GLY A 154 -5.26 -13.64 3.42
C GLY A 154 -5.78 -14.13 2.08
N VAL A 155 -6.77 -13.46 1.49
CA VAL A 155 -7.34 -13.82 0.19
C VAL A 155 -6.78 -12.93 -0.91
N LEU A 156 -6.17 -13.54 -1.93
CA LEU A 156 -5.73 -12.82 -3.12
C LEU A 156 -6.94 -12.42 -3.97
N CYS A 157 -6.95 -11.18 -4.42
CA CYS A 157 -8.05 -10.60 -5.16
C CYS A 157 -7.51 -9.70 -6.29
N PRO A 158 -8.00 -9.86 -7.52
CA PRO A 158 -7.65 -8.96 -8.62
C PRO A 158 -8.04 -7.52 -8.36
N ARG A 159 -7.48 -6.61 -9.17
CA ARG A 159 -7.74 -5.17 -9.03
C ARG A 159 -9.11 -4.75 -9.56
N ASP A 160 -9.51 -5.27 -10.71
CA ASP A 160 -10.70 -4.81 -11.43
C ASP A 160 -11.95 -5.63 -11.11
N THR A 161 -13.12 -4.97 -11.08
CA THR A 161 -14.40 -5.54 -10.63
C THR A 161 -14.84 -6.75 -11.46
N ASP A 162 -14.63 -6.73 -12.77
CA ASP A 162 -14.98 -7.84 -13.66
C ASP A 162 -14.15 -9.10 -13.36
N GLN A 163 -12.85 -8.91 -13.08
CA GLN A 163 -11.96 -9.99 -12.65
C GLN A 163 -12.32 -10.48 -11.24
N GLN A 164 -12.70 -9.57 -10.33
CA GLN A 164 -13.17 -9.93 -8.98
C GLN A 164 -14.44 -10.77 -9.03
N ALA A 165 -15.41 -10.38 -9.86
CA ALA A 165 -16.66 -11.12 -10.02
C ALA A 165 -16.43 -12.56 -10.51
N SER A 166 -15.40 -12.78 -11.34
CA SER A 166 -15.07 -14.11 -11.86
C SER A 166 -14.17 -14.95 -10.98
N SER A 167 -13.45 -14.35 -10.03
CA SER A 167 -12.44 -15.04 -9.20
C SER A 167 -12.81 -15.18 -7.73
N VAL A 168 -13.50 -14.21 -7.15
CA VAL A 168 -13.87 -14.19 -5.70
C VAL A 168 -15.37 -13.92 -5.49
N GLY A 169 -16.13 -13.66 -6.54
CA GLY A 169 -17.59 -13.56 -6.52
C GLY A 169 -18.28 -14.93 -6.40
N PHE A 170 -19.54 -14.93 -6.01
CA PHE A 170 -20.42 -16.09 -5.96
C PHE A 170 -21.36 -16.09 -7.15
#